data_2c58a58a58003e6f820ab8ca32920c56
#
_entry.id   2c58a58a58003e6f820ab8ca32920c56
#
_cell.length_a   1.000
_cell.length_b   1.000
_cell.length_c   1.000
_cell.angle_alpha   90.00
_cell.angle_beta   90.00
_cell.angle_gamma   90.00
#
_symmetry.space_group_name_H-M   'P 1'
#
loop_
_entity.id
_entity.type
_entity.pdbx_description
1 polymer ?
#
loop_
_entity_poly.entity_id
_entity_poly.type
_entity_poly.pdbx_seq_one_letter_code
_entity_poly.pdbx_strand_id
1 'polypeptide(L)'
;QYSKGSIIYFEGDRDDRIFILQRGVILLSSTDIESGEPVSEQVRSGEFFGVKSSLGHFQREETATVVQDALAVALTVQEFELMFSNNKALIMKMLRVFSNQLRQIHRKTESILNNVMEDQQTGMLTVAKAFFDDEQYRSACDVYLKFLKRYPDTLRKDEVTKLYADAKLRSERSASREKLAEVSEAPSEGSSLPIFSLPAFERFKKVYEPGQVIIAEHEPGDCFYLIQSGNVQLAKCVNGSSKNLDIHKTGEFFGEMELLDKSTRSDTSIAAGRVECLEFNKENFEILITGNPQIALILLKLFCKRIYDQKRRFKILVVKDLQAKIADVFLMLDEMNSSSKIDKQRRFNVTVSDIAHWAGLSQEATRDEVNRLVEKRKIEVYETYVIVHNIEEMKRIYDTRAQVR
;
A
#
# COMPACT_ATOMS: atom_id res chain seq x y z
N GLN A 1 -33.49 -12.06 -9.93
CA GLN A 1 -33.57 -13.44 -9.40
C GLN A 1 -32.59 -14.31 -10.17
N TYR A 2 -31.95 -15.24 -9.48
CA TYR A 2 -30.95 -16.13 -10.04
C TYR A 2 -31.25 -17.57 -9.56
N SER A 3 -31.27 -18.51 -10.48
CA SER A 3 -31.50 -19.92 -10.18
C SER A 3 -30.22 -20.60 -9.68
N LYS A 4 -30.35 -21.66 -8.90
CA LYS A 4 -29.23 -22.50 -8.48
C LYS A 4 -28.36 -22.92 -9.69
N GLY A 5 -27.04 -22.81 -9.55
CA GLY A 5 -26.05 -23.09 -10.59
C GLY A 5 -25.76 -21.91 -11.54
N SER A 6 -26.51 -20.81 -11.45
CA SER A 6 -26.21 -19.60 -12.25
C SER A 6 -24.94 -18.93 -11.76
N ILE A 7 -24.21 -18.31 -12.68
CA ILE A 7 -23.04 -17.45 -12.37
C ILE A 7 -23.47 -16.00 -12.54
N ILE A 8 -23.22 -15.17 -11.53
CA ILE A 8 -23.56 -13.75 -11.55
C ILE A 8 -22.49 -12.96 -12.27
N TYR A 9 -21.22 -13.27 -12.01
CA TYR A 9 -20.05 -12.77 -12.70
C TYR A 9 -18.88 -13.75 -12.54
N PHE A 10 -17.94 -13.71 -13.48
CA PHE A 10 -16.71 -14.51 -13.44
C PHE A 10 -15.53 -13.72 -12.90
N GLU A 11 -14.56 -14.41 -12.33
CA GLU A 11 -13.22 -13.87 -12.10
C GLU A 11 -12.66 -13.32 -13.43
N GLY A 12 -12.07 -12.11 -13.40
CA GLY A 12 -11.56 -11.42 -14.58
C GLY A 12 -12.57 -10.53 -15.30
N ASP A 13 -13.87 -10.63 -15.01
CA ASP A 13 -14.88 -9.74 -15.60
C ASP A 13 -14.66 -8.30 -15.17
N ARG A 14 -15.02 -7.36 -16.07
CA ARG A 14 -15.10 -5.92 -15.76
C ARG A 14 -16.57 -5.52 -15.68
N ASP A 15 -17.04 -5.38 -14.45
CA ASP A 15 -18.41 -4.98 -14.15
C ASP A 15 -18.42 -4.06 -12.91
N ASP A 16 -19.05 -2.91 -13.03
CA ASP A 16 -19.12 -1.89 -11.98
C ASP A 16 -20.32 -2.07 -11.03
N ARG A 17 -21.06 -3.18 -11.14
CA ARG A 17 -22.20 -3.45 -10.28
C ARG A 17 -21.78 -4.00 -8.92
N ILE A 18 -22.43 -3.48 -7.89
CA ILE A 18 -22.34 -3.96 -6.51
C ILE A 18 -23.63 -4.70 -6.21
N PHE A 19 -23.56 -5.81 -5.52
CA PHE A 19 -24.70 -6.66 -5.23
C PHE A 19 -24.96 -6.75 -3.73
N ILE A 20 -26.26 -6.82 -3.35
CA ILE A 20 -26.73 -7.15 -2.00
C ILE A 20 -27.54 -8.42 -2.09
N LEU A 21 -27.16 -9.47 -1.35
CA LEU A 21 -27.96 -10.67 -1.27
C LEU A 21 -29.15 -10.47 -0.34
N GLN A 22 -30.37 -10.58 -0.87
CA GLN A 22 -31.59 -10.50 -0.06
C GLN A 22 -32.02 -11.88 0.45
N ARG A 23 -31.93 -12.92 -0.38
CA ARG A 23 -32.30 -14.29 -0.05
C ARG A 23 -31.50 -15.28 -0.89
N GLY A 24 -31.30 -16.50 -0.37
CA GLY A 24 -30.54 -17.55 -1.02
C GLY A 24 -29.12 -17.65 -0.52
N VAL A 25 -28.27 -18.35 -1.28
CA VAL A 25 -26.85 -18.56 -0.96
C VAL A 25 -26.01 -18.37 -2.22
N ILE A 26 -24.99 -17.53 -2.11
CA ILE A 26 -23.99 -17.30 -3.13
C ILE A 26 -22.62 -17.71 -2.60
N LEU A 27 -21.82 -18.33 -3.43
CA LEU A 27 -20.45 -18.71 -3.15
C LEU A 27 -19.52 -17.87 -4.01
N LEU A 28 -18.58 -17.14 -3.37
CA LEU A 28 -17.50 -16.45 -4.04
C LEU A 28 -16.30 -17.39 -4.08
N SER A 29 -15.89 -17.80 -5.26
CA SER A 29 -14.78 -18.73 -5.45
C SER A 29 -13.60 -18.05 -6.11
N SER A 30 -12.40 -18.23 -5.58
CA SER A 30 -11.14 -17.76 -6.12
C SER A 30 -10.04 -18.77 -5.87
N THR A 31 -8.83 -18.51 -6.36
CA THR A 31 -7.66 -19.33 -6.09
C THR A 31 -6.79 -18.66 -5.03
N ASP A 32 -6.43 -19.40 -3.97
CA ASP A 32 -5.46 -18.90 -3.00
C ASP A 32 -4.11 -18.69 -3.69
N ILE A 33 -3.55 -17.49 -3.53
CA ILE A 33 -2.34 -17.05 -4.24
C ILE A 33 -1.12 -17.87 -3.83
N GLU A 34 -1.04 -18.30 -2.59
CA GLU A 34 0.12 -19.01 -2.02
C GLU A 34 0.08 -20.51 -2.30
N SER A 35 -1.04 -21.15 -2.00
CA SER A 35 -1.20 -22.60 -2.15
C SER A 35 -1.63 -23.02 -3.55
N GLY A 36 -2.26 -22.12 -4.31
CA GLY A 36 -2.89 -22.45 -5.60
C GLY A 36 -4.17 -23.27 -5.47
N GLU A 37 -4.65 -23.50 -4.25
CA GLU A 37 -5.86 -24.27 -3.98
C GLU A 37 -7.12 -23.38 -4.14
N PRO A 38 -8.25 -23.98 -4.56
CA PRO A 38 -9.50 -23.24 -4.63
C PRO A 38 -9.99 -22.87 -3.22
N VAL A 39 -10.30 -21.60 -3.01
CA VAL A 39 -10.92 -21.09 -1.80
C VAL A 39 -12.27 -20.50 -2.12
N SER A 40 -13.19 -20.61 -1.17
CA SER A 40 -14.53 -20.08 -1.34
C SER A 40 -15.05 -19.43 -0.06
N GLU A 41 -15.80 -18.35 -0.24
CA GLU A 41 -16.47 -17.59 0.81
C GLU A 41 -17.97 -17.57 0.53
N GLN A 42 -18.78 -17.83 1.54
CA GLN A 42 -20.22 -17.83 1.43
C GLN A 42 -20.78 -16.44 1.75
N VAL A 43 -21.55 -15.86 0.82
CA VAL A 43 -22.31 -14.61 1.04
C VAL A 43 -23.64 -14.96 1.71
N ARG A 44 -23.93 -14.26 2.80
CA ARG A 44 -25.18 -14.39 3.57
C ARG A 44 -26.19 -13.29 3.22
N SER A 45 -27.44 -13.54 3.55
CA SER A 45 -28.50 -12.52 3.38
C SER A 45 -28.15 -11.22 4.10
N GLY A 46 -28.29 -10.10 3.42
CA GLY A 46 -27.92 -8.76 3.87
C GLY A 46 -26.45 -8.39 3.64
N GLU A 47 -25.62 -9.28 3.10
CA GLU A 47 -24.23 -8.99 2.79
C GLU A 47 -24.04 -8.51 1.36
N PHE A 48 -23.01 -7.67 1.19
CA PHE A 48 -22.60 -7.12 -0.10
C PHE A 48 -21.49 -7.99 -0.73
N PHE A 49 -21.51 -8.10 -2.06
CA PHE A 49 -20.43 -8.70 -2.82
C PHE A 49 -20.13 -7.90 -4.09
N GLY A 50 -18.94 -8.09 -4.66
CA GLY A 50 -18.47 -7.31 -5.79
C GLY A 50 -18.07 -5.86 -5.47
N VAL A 51 -18.05 -5.45 -4.20
CA VAL A 51 -17.79 -4.06 -3.77
C VAL A 51 -16.38 -3.61 -4.12
N LYS A 52 -15.36 -4.45 -3.84
CA LYS A 52 -13.95 -4.09 -3.99
C LYS A 52 -13.61 -3.73 -5.43
N SER A 53 -13.93 -4.61 -6.36
CA SER A 53 -13.65 -4.43 -7.78
C SER A 53 -14.41 -3.27 -8.39
N SER A 54 -15.69 -3.07 -8.00
CA SER A 54 -16.51 -1.97 -8.51
C SER A 54 -16.03 -0.61 -8.00
N LEU A 55 -15.74 -0.46 -6.70
CA LEU A 55 -15.24 0.80 -6.14
C LEU A 55 -13.78 1.09 -6.53
N GLY A 56 -12.97 0.06 -6.72
CA GLY A 56 -11.57 0.18 -7.13
C GLY A 56 -11.35 0.25 -8.64
N HIS A 57 -12.41 0.03 -9.45
CA HIS A 57 -12.37 -0.01 -10.92
C HIS A 57 -11.38 -1.04 -11.50
N PHE A 58 -11.28 -2.22 -10.88
CA PHE A 58 -10.48 -3.34 -11.35
C PHE A 58 -11.33 -4.58 -11.67
N GLN A 59 -10.72 -5.60 -12.25
CA GLN A 59 -11.40 -6.85 -12.61
C GLN A 59 -11.89 -7.59 -11.37
N ARG A 60 -12.96 -8.41 -11.53
CA ARG A 60 -13.43 -9.30 -10.47
C ARG A 60 -12.32 -10.25 -10.03
N GLU A 61 -12.10 -10.34 -8.73
CA GLU A 61 -11.08 -11.22 -8.14
C GLU A 61 -11.63 -12.63 -7.81
N GLU A 62 -12.94 -12.81 -7.92
CA GLU A 62 -13.67 -14.04 -7.60
C GLU A 62 -14.80 -14.29 -8.60
N THR A 63 -15.20 -15.55 -8.74
CA THR A 63 -16.43 -15.97 -9.45
C THR A 63 -17.57 -16.09 -8.45
N ALA A 64 -18.70 -15.43 -8.71
CA ALA A 64 -19.91 -15.48 -7.88
C ALA A 64 -20.91 -16.50 -8.42
N THR A 65 -21.06 -17.65 -7.73
CA THR A 65 -21.92 -18.78 -8.10
C THR A 65 -23.12 -18.89 -7.17
N VAL A 66 -24.30 -19.10 -7.69
CA VAL A 66 -25.53 -19.30 -6.94
C VAL A 66 -25.65 -20.77 -6.51
N VAL A 67 -25.57 -21.02 -5.21
CA VAL A 67 -25.64 -22.37 -4.63
C VAL A 67 -27.08 -22.77 -4.30
N GLN A 68 -27.89 -21.79 -3.93
CA GLN A 68 -29.33 -21.90 -3.69
C GLN A 68 -30.03 -20.73 -4.33
N ASP A 69 -31.22 -20.96 -4.93
CA ASP A 69 -31.99 -19.92 -5.61
C ASP A 69 -31.95 -18.61 -4.83
N ALA A 70 -31.51 -17.55 -5.51
CA ALA A 70 -31.15 -16.31 -4.86
C ALA A 70 -31.89 -15.11 -5.44
N LEU A 71 -32.18 -14.16 -4.55
CA LEU A 71 -32.61 -12.82 -4.88
C LEU A 71 -31.50 -11.85 -4.47
N ALA A 72 -30.87 -11.21 -5.42
CA ALA A 72 -29.88 -10.17 -5.19
C ALA A 72 -30.29 -8.87 -5.90
N VAL A 73 -30.06 -7.75 -5.23
CA VAL A 73 -30.21 -6.42 -5.80
C VAL A 73 -28.86 -5.99 -6.37
N ALA A 74 -28.85 -5.61 -7.63
CA ALA A 74 -27.68 -5.02 -8.27
C ALA A 74 -27.77 -3.49 -8.18
N LEU A 75 -26.72 -2.85 -7.74
CA LEU A 75 -26.58 -1.41 -7.59
C LEU A 75 -25.44 -0.92 -8.49
N THR A 76 -25.61 0.22 -9.09
CA THR A 76 -24.50 0.99 -9.64
C THR A 76 -23.61 1.53 -8.51
N VAL A 77 -22.37 1.92 -8.82
CA VAL A 77 -21.48 2.56 -7.85
C VAL A 77 -22.15 3.80 -7.24
N GLN A 78 -22.83 4.62 -8.05
CA GLN A 78 -23.51 5.84 -7.57
C GLN A 78 -24.67 5.54 -6.60
N GLU A 79 -25.49 4.54 -6.87
CA GLU A 79 -26.56 4.11 -5.97
C GLU A 79 -26.01 3.57 -4.65
N PHE A 80 -24.93 2.80 -4.72
CA PHE A 80 -24.22 2.32 -3.54
C PHE A 80 -23.65 3.48 -2.71
N GLU A 81 -23.01 4.46 -3.35
CA GLU A 81 -22.47 5.66 -2.70
C GLU A 81 -23.54 6.45 -1.97
N LEU A 82 -24.72 6.63 -2.59
CA LEU A 82 -25.86 7.31 -1.98
C LEU A 82 -26.39 6.55 -0.76
N MET A 83 -26.55 5.23 -0.88
CA MET A 83 -27.00 4.39 0.24
C MET A 83 -25.96 4.32 1.36
N PHE A 84 -24.67 4.21 1.01
CA PHE A 84 -23.57 4.19 1.93
C PHE A 84 -23.47 5.48 2.73
N SER A 85 -23.60 6.64 2.08
CA SER A 85 -23.54 7.96 2.70
C SER A 85 -24.60 8.18 3.80
N ASN A 86 -25.72 7.48 3.71
CA ASN A 86 -26.82 7.60 4.67
C ASN A 86 -26.77 6.59 5.82
N ASN A 87 -25.80 5.67 5.84
CA ASN A 87 -25.73 4.58 6.82
C ASN A 87 -24.37 4.51 7.55
N LYS A 88 -24.25 5.25 8.66
CA LYS A 88 -23.04 5.31 9.49
C LYS A 88 -22.55 3.94 9.98
N ALA A 89 -23.46 3.05 10.37
CA ALA A 89 -23.10 1.72 10.86
C ALA A 89 -22.49 0.87 9.74
N LEU A 90 -23.02 0.96 8.52
CA LEU A 90 -22.48 0.30 7.34
C LEU A 90 -21.10 0.82 7.01
N ILE A 91 -20.89 2.15 7.02
CA ILE A 91 -19.59 2.80 6.80
C ILE A 91 -18.54 2.20 7.72
N MET A 92 -18.77 2.23 9.03
CA MET A 92 -17.80 1.74 10.02
C MET A 92 -17.55 0.24 9.89
N LYS A 93 -18.60 -0.55 9.61
CA LYS A 93 -18.47 -2.00 9.39
C LYS A 93 -17.57 -2.30 8.19
N MET A 94 -17.79 -1.65 7.06
CA MET A 94 -17.02 -1.91 5.83
C MET A 94 -15.56 -1.46 5.97
N LEU A 95 -15.31 -0.29 6.55
CA LEU A 95 -13.94 0.18 6.80
C LEU A 95 -13.17 -0.80 7.69
N ARG A 96 -13.78 -1.34 8.75
CA ARG A 96 -13.16 -2.36 9.61
C ARG A 96 -12.88 -3.66 8.86
N VAL A 97 -13.83 -4.15 8.06
CA VAL A 97 -13.64 -5.38 7.28
C VAL A 97 -12.48 -5.23 6.31
N PHE A 98 -12.42 -4.11 5.57
CA PHE A 98 -11.36 -3.88 4.58
C PHE A 98 -10.01 -3.62 5.22
N SER A 99 -9.95 -2.89 6.34
CA SER A 99 -8.72 -2.75 7.13
C SER A 99 -8.18 -4.11 7.57
N ASN A 100 -9.04 -5.00 8.08
CA ASN A 100 -8.63 -6.34 8.49
C ASN A 100 -8.13 -7.19 7.31
N GLN A 101 -8.79 -7.11 6.15
CA GLN A 101 -8.35 -7.81 4.93
C GLN A 101 -6.96 -7.32 4.48
N LEU A 102 -6.77 -6.00 4.44
CA LEU A 102 -5.50 -5.39 4.06
C LEU A 102 -4.37 -5.87 4.99
N ARG A 103 -4.62 -5.90 6.29
CA ARG A 103 -3.67 -6.40 7.27
C ARG A 103 -3.31 -7.87 7.10
N GLN A 104 -4.30 -8.72 6.82
CA GLN A 104 -4.03 -10.14 6.58
C GLN A 104 -3.09 -10.34 5.38
N ILE A 105 -3.31 -9.58 4.30
CA ILE A 105 -2.43 -9.61 3.13
C ILE A 105 -1.03 -9.10 3.49
N HIS A 106 -0.96 -8.00 4.25
CA HIS A 106 0.30 -7.42 4.69
C HIS A 106 1.11 -8.43 5.53
N ARG A 107 0.50 -9.09 6.51
CA ARG A 107 1.15 -10.15 7.32
C ARG A 107 1.65 -11.32 6.46
N LYS A 108 0.88 -11.76 5.46
CA LYS A 108 1.34 -12.79 4.52
C LYS A 108 2.54 -12.31 3.72
N THR A 109 2.52 -11.07 3.25
CA THR A 109 3.66 -10.45 2.53
C THR A 109 4.90 -10.38 3.40
N GLU A 110 4.77 -9.98 4.66
CA GLU A 110 5.87 -9.93 5.64
C GLU A 110 6.47 -11.31 5.92
N SER A 111 5.63 -12.34 6.05
CA SER A 111 6.11 -13.71 6.31
C SER A 111 6.97 -14.25 5.16
N ILE A 112 6.66 -13.89 3.91
CA ILE A 112 7.48 -14.25 2.75
C ILE A 112 8.82 -13.50 2.74
N LEU A 113 8.82 -12.24 3.22
CA LEU A 113 10.04 -11.44 3.30
C LEU A 113 10.93 -11.77 4.51
N ASN A 114 10.60 -12.85 5.27
CA ASN A 114 11.36 -13.36 6.42
C ASN A 114 11.58 -12.32 7.54
N ASN A 115 10.60 -11.51 7.85
CA ASN A 115 10.67 -10.59 8.99
C ASN A 115 10.43 -11.34 10.32
N VAL A 116 11.44 -11.33 11.18
CA VAL A 116 11.33 -11.83 12.55
C VAL A 116 10.47 -10.84 13.34
N MET A 117 9.47 -11.32 14.06
CA MET A 117 8.69 -10.50 14.99
C MET A 117 9.58 -10.15 16.20
N GLU A 118 10.09 -8.93 16.23
CA GLU A 118 10.78 -8.36 17.38
C GLU A 118 9.77 -7.72 18.36
N ASP A 119 10.13 -7.63 19.64
CA ASP A 119 9.36 -6.80 20.56
C ASP A 119 9.44 -5.32 20.18
N GLN A 120 8.43 -4.52 20.60
CA GLN A 120 8.30 -3.12 20.17
C GLN A 120 9.53 -2.26 20.46
N GLN A 121 10.16 -2.42 21.65
CA GLN A 121 11.31 -1.62 22.00
C GLN A 121 12.53 -2.01 21.18
N THR A 122 12.79 -3.31 21.07
CA THR A 122 13.89 -3.84 20.25
C THR A 122 13.69 -3.48 18.79
N GLY A 123 12.47 -3.65 18.26
CA GLY A 123 12.14 -3.32 16.88
C GLY A 123 12.38 -1.84 16.55
N MET A 124 11.89 -0.91 17.38
CA MET A 124 12.16 0.53 17.18
C MET A 124 13.66 0.85 17.21
N LEU A 125 14.44 0.22 18.05
CA LEU A 125 15.89 0.44 18.12
C LEU A 125 16.63 -0.18 16.94
N THR A 126 16.16 -1.32 16.43
CA THR A 126 16.67 -1.94 15.19
C THR A 126 16.43 -1.00 14.00
N VAL A 127 15.24 -0.41 13.90
CA VAL A 127 14.90 0.59 12.87
C VAL A 127 15.79 1.83 12.98
N ALA A 128 15.94 2.40 14.18
CA ALA A 128 16.80 3.56 14.40
C ALA A 128 18.26 3.29 14.00
N LYS A 129 18.76 2.09 14.36
CA LYS A 129 20.10 1.66 14.00
C LYS A 129 20.26 1.47 12.49
N ALA A 130 19.28 0.88 11.83
CA ALA A 130 19.30 0.71 10.37
C ALA A 130 19.43 2.07 9.66
N PHE A 131 18.63 3.07 10.06
CA PHE A 131 18.79 4.43 9.51
C PHE A 131 20.14 5.04 9.81
N PHE A 132 20.68 4.79 10.98
CA PHE A 132 22.01 5.30 11.36
C PHE A 132 23.12 4.68 10.50
N ASP A 133 23.07 3.36 10.30
CA ASP A 133 24.05 2.60 9.51
C ASP A 133 23.94 2.95 8.00
N ASP A 134 22.74 3.28 7.51
CA ASP A 134 22.46 3.78 6.16
C ASP A 134 22.72 5.30 6.00
N GLU A 135 23.39 5.95 6.98
CA GLU A 135 23.76 7.39 7.01
C GLU A 135 22.55 8.35 6.99
N GLN A 136 21.34 7.86 7.20
CA GLN A 136 20.12 8.66 7.34
C GLN A 136 19.99 9.19 8.77
N TYR A 137 20.96 9.99 9.19
CA TYR A 137 21.12 10.41 10.60
C TYR A 137 19.94 11.17 11.16
N ARG A 138 19.23 11.97 10.32
CA ARG A 138 18.02 12.69 10.74
C ARG A 138 16.91 11.72 11.11
N SER A 139 16.63 10.75 10.23
CA SER A 139 15.62 9.72 10.49
C SER A 139 15.96 8.87 11.71
N ALA A 140 17.23 8.48 11.87
CA ALA A 140 17.71 7.79 13.06
C ALA A 140 17.47 8.60 14.33
N CYS A 141 17.81 9.89 14.32
CA CYS A 141 17.60 10.83 15.43
C CYS A 141 16.12 10.89 15.83
N ASP A 142 15.22 11.04 14.85
CA ASP A 142 13.77 11.11 15.09
C ASP A 142 13.24 9.83 15.74
N VAL A 143 13.67 8.65 15.26
CA VAL A 143 13.24 7.36 15.83
C VAL A 143 13.76 7.18 17.27
N TYR A 144 15.05 7.51 17.56
CA TYR A 144 15.56 7.50 18.92
C TYR A 144 14.79 8.46 19.83
N LEU A 145 14.45 9.66 19.34
CA LEU A 145 13.69 10.63 20.12
C LEU A 145 12.26 10.14 20.41
N LYS A 146 11.59 9.55 19.40
CA LYS A 146 10.26 8.92 19.56
C LYS A 146 10.33 7.79 20.59
N PHE A 147 11.37 6.94 20.53
CA PHE A 147 11.61 5.88 21.50
C PHE A 147 11.75 6.42 22.93
N LEU A 148 12.62 7.41 23.15
CA LEU A 148 12.84 8.00 24.48
C LEU A 148 11.58 8.67 25.04
N LYS A 149 10.77 9.31 24.20
CA LYS A 149 9.48 9.88 24.60
C LYS A 149 8.46 8.80 24.97
N ARG A 150 8.46 7.68 24.26
CA ARG A 150 7.50 6.59 24.47
C ARG A 150 7.85 5.72 25.67
N TYR A 151 9.14 5.49 25.89
CA TYR A 151 9.67 4.62 26.95
C TYR A 151 10.58 5.38 27.91
N PRO A 152 10.07 6.37 28.67
CA PRO A 152 10.88 7.24 29.53
C PRO A 152 11.58 6.49 30.68
N ASP A 153 11.01 5.33 31.08
CA ASP A 153 11.52 4.49 32.19
C ASP A 153 12.26 3.23 31.72
N THR A 154 12.66 3.18 30.44
CA THR A 154 13.41 2.03 29.91
C THR A 154 14.78 1.89 30.57
N LEU A 155 15.19 0.64 30.81
CA LEU A 155 16.55 0.33 31.33
C LEU A 155 17.65 0.74 30.33
N ARG A 156 17.32 0.93 29.04
CA ARG A 156 18.26 1.33 28.00
C ARG A 156 18.33 2.85 27.78
N LYS A 157 17.74 3.65 28.64
CA LYS A 157 17.63 5.11 28.51
C LYS A 157 18.98 5.79 28.26
N ASP A 158 20.00 5.47 29.07
CA ASP A 158 21.32 6.08 28.96
C ASP A 158 22.03 5.70 27.66
N GLU A 159 21.89 4.44 27.23
CA GLU A 159 22.42 3.94 25.98
C GLU A 159 21.77 4.69 24.79
N VAL A 160 20.44 4.72 24.76
CA VAL A 160 19.68 5.35 23.65
C VAL A 160 19.90 6.86 23.64
N THR A 161 20.04 7.51 24.77
CA THR A 161 20.37 8.93 24.84
C THR A 161 21.72 9.24 24.20
N LYS A 162 22.73 8.38 24.39
CA LYS A 162 24.04 8.51 23.72
C LYS A 162 23.92 8.32 22.19
N LEU A 163 23.18 7.31 21.77
CA LEU A 163 22.94 7.05 20.35
C LEU A 163 22.19 8.21 19.67
N TYR A 164 21.18 8.76 20.36
CA TYR A 164 20.46 9.96 19.93
C TYR A 164 21.40 11.16 19.76
N ALA A 165 22.29 11.40 20.75
CA ALA A 165 23.23 12.52 20.70
C ALA A 165 24.23 12.38 19.55
N ASP A 166 24.73 11.17 19.27
CA ASP A 166 25.63 10.91 18.13
C ASP A 166 24.88 11.10 16.79
N ALA A 167 23.68 10.53 16.66
CA ALA A 167 22.85 10.72 15.47
C ALA A 167 22.55 12.20 15.19
N LYS A 168 22.23 12.96 16.26
CA LYS A 168 21.95 14.40 16.16
C LYS A 168 23.18 15.18 15.69
N LEU A 169 24.34 14.92 16.27
CA LEU A 169 25.60 15.57 15.88
C LEU A 169 25.94 15.31 14.42
N ARG A 170 25.76 14.07 13.94
CA ARG A 170 25.99 13.70 12.55
C ARG A 170 24.97 14.32 11.61
N SER A 171 23.69 14.36 11.98
CA SER A 171 22.63 15.02 11.24
C SER A 171 22.91 16.52 11.06
N GLU A 172 23.35 17.23 12.10
CA GLU A 172 23.72 18.66 12.03
C GLU A 172 24.91 18.90 11.10
N ARG A 173 25.89 18.00 11.08
CA ARG A 173 27.06 18.06 10.16
C ARG A 173 26.67 17.80 8.71
N SER A 174 25.76 16.85 8.45
CA SER A 174 25.26 16.54 7.10
C SER A 174 24.45 17.72 6.54
N ALA A 175 23.53 18.27 7.33
CA ALA A 175 22.71 19.42 6.94
C ALA A 175 23.55 20.66 6.60
N SER A 176 24.72 20.82 7.23
CA SER A 176 25.65 21.90 6.89
C SER A 176 26.35 21.70 5.51
N ARG A 177 26.47 20.44 5.05
CA ARG A 177 27.02 20.10 3.72
C ARG A 177 25.97 20.17 2.63
N GLU A 178 24.72 19.75 2.92
CA GLU A 178 23.60 19.75 1.95
C GLU A 178 23.09 21.15 1.62
N LYS A 179 23.23 22.14 2.51
CA LYS A 179 22.92 23.55 2.22
C LYS A 179 23.76 24.14 1.07
N LEU A 180 24.80 23.44 0.62
CA LEU A 180 25.64 23.80 -0.52
C LEU A 180 25.17 23.17 -1.86
N ALA A 181 24.23 22.23 -1.82
CA ALA A 181 23.62 21.62 -2.99
C ALA A 181 22.13 21.98 -3.00
N GLU A 182 21.74 23.00 -3.75
CA GLU A 182 20.33 23.32 -3.98
C GLU A 182 19.65 22.13 -4.66
N VAL A 183 18.84 21.41 -3.89
CA VAL A 183 17.96 20.35 -4.43
C VAL A 183 16.77 21.05 -5.08
N SER A 184 16.67 20.95 -6.40
CA SER A 184 15.47 21.35 -7.12
C SER A 184 14.29 20.53 -6.62
N GLU A 185 13.34 21.19 -5.97
CA GLU A 185 12.07 20.59 -5.59
C GLU A 185 11.36 20.09 -6.86
N ALA A 186 11.27 18.77 -7.01
CA ALA A 186 10.43 18.20 -8.05
C ALA A 186 8.96 18.57 -7.73
N PRO A 187 8.19 19.12 -8.69
CA PRO A 187 6.81 19.47 -8.46
C PRO A 187 6.02 18.22 -8.04
N SER A 188 5.32 18.32 -6.92
CA SER A 188 4.44 17.26 -6.43
C SER A 188 3.28 17.09 -7.42
N GLU A 189 3.30 16.02 -8.21
CA GLU A 189 2.16 15.60 -9.01
C GLU A 189 1.11 14.99 -8.09
N GLY A 190 0.20 15.78 -7.60
CA GLY A 190 -0.96 15.36 -6.83
C GLY A 190 -1.89 16.52 -6.58
N SER A 191 -3.18 16.28 -6.63
CA SER A 191 -4.20 17.29 -6.33
C SER A 191 -4.71 17.10 -4.91
N SER A 192 -4.55 18.12 -4.07
CA SER A 192 -5.20 18.12 -2.74
C SER A 192 -6.71 18.03 -2.93
N LEU A 193 -7.38 17.23 -2.12
CA LEU A 193 -8.83 17.12 -2.16
C LEU A 193 -9.44 18.41 -1.60
N PRO A 194 -10.25 19.16 -2.38
CA PRO A 194 -10.73 20.50 -2.00
C PRO A 194 -11.45 20.55 -0.65
N ILE A 195 -12.09 19.45 -0.25
CA ILE A 195 -12.82 19.34 1.02
C ILE A 195 -11.90 19.52 2.24
N PHE A 196 -10.62 19.16 2.13
CA PHE A 196 -9.65 19.27 3.23
C PHE A 196 -8.92 20.62 3.27
N SER A 197 -9.19 21.51 2.32
CA SER A 197 -8.67 22.89 2.31
C SER A 197 -9.55 23.86 3.11
N LEU A 198 -10.62 23.37 3.76
CA LEU A 198 -11.49 24.20 4.59
C LEU A 198 -10.80 24.63 5.89
N PRO A 199 -11.04 25.86 6.39
CA PRO A 199 -10.44 26.38 7.63
C PRO A 199 -10.62 25.49 8.86
N ALA A 200 -11.68 24.68 8.89
CA ALA A 200 -11.94 23.74 9.98
C ALA A 200 -10.82 22.69 10.15
N PHE A 201 -10.03 22.40 9.11
CA PHE A 201 -8.95 21.41 9.13
C PHE A 201 -7.59 22.00 9.50
N GLU A 202 -7.41 23.33 9.51
CA GLU A 202 -6.13 23.99 9.87
C GLU A 202 -5.61 23.54 11.24
N ARG A 203 -6.46 23.26 12.21
CA ARG A 203 -6.08 22.76 13.55
C ARG A 203 -5.42 21.40 13.54
N PHE A 204 -5.59 20.62 12.48
CA PHE A 204 -5.01 19.28 12.32
C PHE A 204 -3.71 19.31 11.51
N LYS A 205 -3.33 20.47 11.00
CA LYS A 205 -2.18 20.65 10.14
C LYS A 205 -0.88 20.43 10.91
N LYS A 206 -0.03 19.61 10.33
CA LYS A 206 1.35 19.36 10.77
C LYS A 206 2.28 19.55 9.59
N VAL A 207 3.42 20.14 9.84
CA VAL A 207 4.48 20.36 8.85
C VAL A 207 5.69 19.54 9.23
N TYR A 208 6.25 18.85 8.26
CA TYR A 208 7.43 18.01 8.42
C TYR A 208 8.51 18.47 7.44
N GLU A 209 9.74 18.54 7.94
CA GLU A 209 10.90 18.92 7.15
C GLU A 209 11.52 17.70 6.44
N PRO A 210 12.32 17.88 5.39
CA PRO A 210 12.95 16.79 4.65
C PRO A 210 13.69 15.81 5.55
N GLY A 211 13.45 14.50 5.36
CA GLY A 211 14.04 13.40 6.14
C GLY A 211 13.46 13.21 7.54
N GLN A 212 12.46 13.99 7.95
CA GLN A 212 11.80 13.84 9.23
C GLN A 212 10.89 12.62 9.25
N VAL A 213 10.97 11.81 10.33
CA VAL A 213 10.12 10.63 10.52
C VAL A 213 8.76 11.06 11.08
N ILE A 214 7.72 10.80 10.30
CA ILE A 214 6.33 11.06 10.69
C ILE A 214 5.82 9.90 11.55
N ILE A 215 5.94 8.67 11.03
CA ILE A 215 5.60 7.42 11.70
C ILE A 215 6.86 6.57 11.80
N ALA A 216 7.12 5.94 12.93
CA ALA A 216 8.20 4.96 13.08
C ALA A 216 7.63 3.53 13.14
N GLU A 217 8.24 2.59 12.43
CA GLU A 217 7.91 1.17 12.52
C GLU A 217 7.99 0.69 13.98
N HIS A 218 7.08 -0.18 14.40
CA HIS A 218 6.87 -0.68 15.76
C HIS A 218 6.30 0.33 16.77
N GLU A 219 6.12 1.63 16.44
CA GLU A 219 5.37 2.51 17.34
C GLU A 219 3.87 2.19 17.35
N PRO A 220 3.12 2.52 18.41
CA PRO A 220 1.67 2.34 18.43
C PRO A 220 0.96 3.18 17.38
N GLY A 221 -0.08 2.61 16.74
CA GLY A 221 -0.90 3.30 15.76
C GLY A 221 -2.08 4.03 16.40
N ASP A 222 -1.93 5.31 16.76
CA ASP A 222 -2.92 6.14 17.43
C ASP A 222 -3.49 7.28 16.56
N CYS A 223 -2.89 7.54 15.42
CA CYS A 223 -3.34 8.53 14.44
C CYS A 223 -3.10 8.07 13.00
N PHE A 224 -3.72 8.77 12.06
CA PHE A 224 -3.45 8.65 10.63
C PHE A 224 -3.30 10.04 10.02
N TYR A 225 -2.80 10.08 8.79
CA TYR A 225 -2.42 11.31 8.13
C TYR A 225 -3.03 11.38 6.72
N LEU A 226 -3.41 12.60 6.30
CA LEU A 226 -3.72 12.95 4.92
C LEU A 226 -2.67 13.94 4.41
N ILE A 227 -2.04 13.63 3.30
CA ILE A 227 -1.03 14.50 2.69
C ILE A 227 -1.72 15.66 1.97
N GLN A 228 -1.48 16.89 2.42
CA GLN A 228 -1.97 18.10 1.75
C GLN A 228 -1.00 18.62 0.70
N SER A 229 0.31 18.52 0.97
CA SER A 229 1.36 18.87 0.01
C SER A 229 2.63 18.08 0.28
N GLY A 230 3.43 17.85 -0.75
CA GLY A 230 4.66 17.08 -0.69
C GLY A 230 4.44 15.57 -0.85
N ASN A 231 5.49 14.80 -0.63
CA ASN A 231 5.49 13.35 -0.75
C ASN A 231 6.00 12.69 0.53
N VAL A 232 5.44 11.54 0.87
CA VAL A 232 5.85 10.73 2.03
C VAL A 232 6.40 9.41 1.54
N GLN A 233 7.65 9.13 1.88
CA GLN A 233 8.32 7.87 1.58
C GLN A 233 8.00 6.85 2.67
N LEU A 234 7.57 5.66 2.27
CA LEU A 234 7.47 4.51 3.16
C LEU A 234 8.77 3.71 3.13
N ALA A 235 9.29 3.39 4.29
CA ALA A 235 10.48 2.57 4.45
C ALA A 235 10.21 1.45 5.46
N LYS A 236 10.88 0.31 5.27
CA LYS A 236 10.83 -0.82 6.18
C LYS A 236 12.23 -1.31 6.53
N CYS A 237 12.44 -1.64 7.79
CA CYS A 237 13.66 -2.28 8.22
C CYS A 237 13.60 -3.79 7.88
N VAL A 238 14.48 -4.23 6.98
CA VAL A 238 14.60 -5.64 6.58
C VAL A 238 16.05 -6.06 6.76
N ASN A 239 16.30 -7.04 7.62
CA ASN A 239 17.64 -7.55 7.93
C ASN A 239 18.63 -6.44 8.35
N GLY A 240 18.18 -5.46 9.14
CA GLY A 240 19.01 -4.38 9.67
C GLY A 240 19.34 -3.27 8.67
N SER A 241 18.72 -3.23 7.49
CA SER A 241 18.82 -2.13 6.51
C SER A 241 17.47 -1.53 6.24
N SER A 242 17.42 -0.21 6.02
CA SER A 242 16.21 0.49 5.60
C SER A 242 15.97 0.28 4.10
N LYS A 243 14.78 -0.18 3.73
CA LYS A 243 14.36 -0.37 2.34
C LYS A 243 13.13 0.46 2.04
N ASN A 244 13.20 1.21 0.96
CA ASN A 244 12.06 1.98 0.48
C ASN A 244 10.96 1.06 -0.02
N LEU A 245 9.75 1.24 0.50
CA LEU A 245 8.59 0.44 0.11
C LEU A 245 7.74 1.14 -0.95
N ASP A 246 7.41 2.41 -0.75
CA ASP A 246 6.48 3.16 -1.59
C ASP A 246 6.64 4.66 -1.36
N ILE A 247 6.02 5.47 -2.21
CA ILE A 247 5.92 6.93 -2.06
C ILE A 247 4.46 7.33 -2.13
N HIS A 248 3.94 7.83 -1.03
CA HIS A 248 2.62 8.45 -0.99
C HIS A 248 2.67 9.91 -1.44
N LYS A 249 1.68 10.30 -2.24
CA LYS A 249 1.57 11.62 -2.86
C LYS A 249 0.47 12.46 -2.20
N THR A 250 0.46 13.73 -2.53
CA THR A 250 -0.61 14.68 -2.15
C THR A 250 -2.00 14.08 -2.45
N GLY A 251 -2.91 14.17 -1.47
CA GLY A 251 -4.26 13.61 -1.53
C GLY A 251 -4.38 12.16 -1.03
N GLU A 252 -3.29 11.50 -0.72
CA GLU A 252 -3.29 10.14 -0.19
C GLU A 252 -3.27 10.12 1.35
N PHE A 253 -3.82 9.04 1.92
CA PHE A 253 -3.80 8.77 3.36
C PHE A 253 -2.72 7.74 3.68
N PHE A 254 -2.16 7.82 4.89
CA PHE A 254 -1.26 6.79 5.43
C PHE A 254 -1.41 6.67 6.96
N GLY A 255 -1.04 5.51 7.52
CA GLY A 255 -1.15 5.22 8.94
C GLY A 255 -2.56 4.91 9.43
N GLU A 256 -3.52 4.68 8.54
CA GLU A 256 -4.91 4.39 8.89
C GLU A 256 -5.14 2.94 9.35
N MET A 257 -4.29 2.00 8.93
CA MET A 257 -4.49 0.58 9.22
C MET A 257 -4.44 0.28 10.71
N GLU A 258 -3.45 0.83 11.40
CA GLU A 258 -3.21 0.59 12.81
C GLU A 258 -4.18 1.33 13.72
N LEU A 259 -4.75 2.44 13.23
CA LEU A 259 -5.75 3.20 13.98
C LEU A 259 -7.02 2.38 14.23
N LEU A 260 -7.43 1.54 13.27
CA LEU A 260 -8.67 0.79 13.33
C LEU A 260 -8.60 -0.45 14.22
N ASP A 261 -7.42 -1.04 14.39
CA ASP A 261 -7.24 -2.29 15.15
C ASP A 261 -6.21 -2.22 16.30
N LYS A 262 -5.66 -1.04 16.57
CA LYS A 262 -4.73 -0.78 17.67
C LYS A 262 -3.42 -1.60 17.61
N SER A 263 -2.96 -1.95 16.42
CA SER A 263 -1.66 -2.61 16.30
C SER A 263 -0.52 -1.61 16.27
N THR A 264 0.70 -2.13 16.22
CA THR A 264 1.91 -1.35 15.97
C THR A 264 2.06 -1.04 14.49
N ARG A 265 2.77 0.04 14.19
CA ARG A 265 3.12 0.46 12.85
C ARG A 265 3.93 -0.61 12.13
N SER A 266 3.54 -0.89 10.92
CA SER A 266 4.16 -1.90 10.06
C SER A 266 5.37 -1.39 9.29
N ASP A 267 5.48 -0.07 9.15
CA ASP A 267 6.52 0.61 8.38
C ASP A 267 6.82 2.00 8.93
N THR A 268 7.90 2.61 8.43
CA THR A 268 8.30 3.97 8.76
C THR A 268 7.92 4.91 7.63
N SER A 269 7.25 6.02 7.96
CA SER A 269 6.88 7.07 7.02
C SER A 269 7.80 8.28 7.21
N ILE A 270 8.46 8.73 6.13
CA ILE A 270 9.49 9.76 6.12
C ILE A 270 9.08 10.87 5.15
N ALA A 271 9.26 12.12 5.55
CA ALA A 271 9.01 13.27 4.67
C ALA A 271 10.06 13.32 3.54
N ALA A 272 9.64 13.09 2.30
CA ALA A 272 10.47 13.21 1.10
C ALA A 272 10.38 14.66 0.57
N GLY A 273 11.13 15.56 1.17
CA GLY A 273 10.99 16.99 1.01
C GLY A 273 10.16 17.62 2.15
N ARG A 274 9.76 18.88 2.00
CA ARG A 274 8.81 19.48 2.93
C ARG A 274 7.42 18.95 2.71
N VAL A 275 6.76 18.46 3.77
CA VAL A 275 5.45 17.82 3.71
C VAL A 275 4.49 18.50 4.66
N GLU A 276 3.28 18.77 4.18
CA GLU A 276 2.17 19.21 5.01
C GLU A 276 1.11 18.10 5.07
N CYS A 277 0.78 17.66 6.28
CA CYS A 277 -0.24 16.64 6.53
C CYS A 277 -1.32 17.14 7.48
N LEU A 278 -2.52 16.60 7.35
CA LEU A 278 -3.52 16.65 8.41
C LEU A 278 -3.42 15.38 9.25
N GLU A 279 -3.25 15.53 10.57
CA GLU A 279 -3.15 14.46 11.55
C GLU A 279 -4.50 14.24 12.24
N PHE A 280 -5.01 13.00 12.17
CA PHE A 280 -6.28 12.63 12.78
C PHE A 280 -6.08 11.48 13.77
N ASN A 281 -6.47 11.66 15.02
CA ASN A 281 -6.59 10.57 15.99
C ASN A 281 -7.91 9.81 15.80
N LYS A 282 -8.10 8.73 16.55
CA LYS A 282 -9.26 7.87 16.41
C LYS A 282 -10.59 8.62 16.63
N GLU A 283 -10.67 9.50 17.62
CA GLU A 283 -11.91 10.24 17.95
C GLU A 283 -12.25 11.22 16.84
N ASN A 284 -11.26 12.00 16.38
CA ASN A 284 -11.42 12.92 15.25
C ASN A 284 -11.78 12.18 13.98
N PHE A 285 -11.22 10.98 13.75
CA PHE A 285 -11.51 10.13 12.61
C PHE A 285 -12.97 9.66 12.61
N GLU A 286 -13.47 9.15 13.73
CA GLU A 286 -14.87 8.73 13.84
C GLU A 286 -15.83 9.90 13.62
N ILE A 287 -15.53 11.08 14.17
CA ILE A 287 -16.31 12.29 13.94
C ILE A 287 -16.24 12.72 12.47
N LEU A 288 -15.06 12.70 11.86
CA LEU A 288 -14.83 13.08 10.47
C LEU A 288 -15.66 12.20 9.52
N ILE A 289 -15.56 10.88 9.67
CA ILE A 289 -16.27 9.91 8.83
C ILE A 289 -17.79 10.01 9.01
N THR A 290 -18.25 10.11 10.26
CA THR A 290 -19.68 10.16 10.54
C THR A 290 -20.30 11.51 10.21
N GLY A 291 -19.53 12.58 10.25
CA GLY A 291 -19.93 13.94 9.87
C GLY A 291 -19.81 14.22 8.37
N ASN A 292 -18.96 13.45 7.66
CA ASN A 292 -18.73 13.64 6.24
C ASN A 292 -18.64 12.30 5.48
N PRO A 293 -19.76 11.79 4.98
CA PRO A 293 -19.84 10.53 4.27
C PRO A 293 -18.94 10.45 3.02
N GLN A 294 -18.66 11.59 2.39
CA GLN A 294 -17.76 11.65 1.22
C GLN A 294 -16.33 11.24 1.57
N ILE A 295 -15.85 11.64 2.74
CA ILE A 295 -14.52 11.25 3.23
C ILE A 295 -14.48 9.75 3.49
N ALA A 296 -15.53 9.21 4.11
CA ALA A 296 -15.65 7.78 4.36
C ALA A 296 -15.62 6.96 3.05
N LEU A 297 -16.28 7.45 2.03
CA LEU A 297 -16.29 6.83 0.70
C LEU A 297 -14.91 6.87 0.03
N ILE A 298 -14.22 8.01 0.10
CA ILE A 298 -12.85 8.14 -0.40
C ILE A 298 -11.93 7.13 0.28
N LEU A 299 -12.01 7.02 1.61
CA LEU A 299 -11.24 6.01 2.35
C LEU A 299 -11.60 4.59 1.93
N LEU A 300 -12.88 4.28 1.76
CA LEU A 300 -13.31 2.96 1.33
C LEU A 300 -12.73 2.61 -0.05
N LYS A 301 -12.75 3.56 -1.01
CA LYS A 301 -12.12 3.39 -2.33
C LYS A 301 -10.62 3.16 -2.23
N LEU A 302 -9.94 3.91 -1.35
CA LEU A 302 -8.51 3.72 -1.09
C LEU A 302 -8.21 2.35 -0.50
N PHE A 303 -9.00 1.86 0.44
CA PHE A 303 -8.83 0.49 0.95
C PHE A 303 -9.04 -0.55 -0.14
N CYS A 304 -10.05 -0.40 -0.99
CA CYS A 304 -10.28 -1.31 -2.12
C CYS A 304 -9.05 -1.36 -3.03
N LYS A 305 -8.54 -0.19 -3.43
CA LYS A 305 -7.34 -0.09 -4.26
C LYS A 305 -6.12 -0.73 -3.58
N ARG A 306 -5.85 -0.39 -2.32
CA ARG A 306 -4.71 -0.95 -1.57
C ARG A 306 -4.80 -2.47 -1.41
N ILE A 307 -5.99 -3.02 -1.13
CA ILE A 307 -6.19 -4.47 -1.05
C ILE A 307 -5.80 -5.12 -2.39
N TYR A 308 -6.24 -4.54 -3.50
CA TYR A 308 -5.89 -5.03 -4.83
C TYR A 308 -4.39 -4.94 -5.09
N ASP A 309 -3.77 -3.78 -4.85
CA ASP A 309 -2.34 -3.54 -5.09
C ASP A 309 -1.47 -4.49 -4.23
N GLN A 310 -1.82 -4.67 -2.95
CA GLN A 310 -1.10 -5.58 -2.05
C GLN A 310 -1.28 -7.05 -2.44
N LYS A 311 -2.47 -7.47 -2.86
CA LYS A 311 -2.68 -8.83 -3.40
C LYS A 311 -1.88 -9.05 -4.68
N ARG A 312 -1.86 -8.05 -5.56
CA ARG A 312 -1.12 -8.10 -6.81
C ARG A 312 0.39 -8.22 -6.56
N ARG A 313 0.90 -7.45 -5.59
CA ARG A 313 2.28 -7.57 -5.12
C ARG A 313 2.57 -8.94 -4.51
N PHE A 314 1.69 -9.42 -3.62
CA PHE A 314 1.83 -10.73 -3.01
C PHE A 314 1.90 -11.84 -4.08
N LYS A 315 1.09 -11.76 -5.14
CA LYS A 315 1.13 -12.67 -6.29
C LYS A 315 2.51 -12.67 -6.96
N ILE A 316 3.15 -11.50 -7.13
CA ILE A 316 4.52 -11.41 -7.67
C ILE A 316 5.51 -12.08 -6.72
N LEU A 317 5.40 -11.83 -5.41
CA LEU A 317 6.36 -12.33 -4.42
C LEU A 317 6.39 -13.85 -4.31
N VAL A 318 5.27 -14.54 -4.50
CA VAL A 318 5.19 -16.01 -4.46
C VAL A 318 5.75 -16.70 -5.71
N VAL A 319 5.93 -15.98 -6.82
CA VAL A 319 6.56 -16.52 -8.04
C VAL A 319 8.02 -16.90 -7.75
N LYS A 320 8.43 -18.13 -8.04
CA LYS A 320 9.80 -18.63 -7.75
C LYS A 320 10.81 -18.24 -8.83
N ASP A 321 10.44 -18.35 -10.10
CA ASP A 321 11.32 -18.01 -11.22
C ASP A 321 11.54 -16.49 -11.30
N LEU A 322 12.80 -16.06 -11.26
CA LEU A 322 13.19 -14.65 -11.22
C LEU A 322 12.75 -13.89 -12.48
N GLN A 323 12.85 -14.52 -13.65
CA GLN A 323 12.47 -13.92 -14.92
C GLN A 323 10.95 -13.75 -15.03
N ALA A 324 10.18 -14.75 -14.59
CA ALA A 324 8.73 -14.67 -14.49
C ALA A 324 8.30 -13.58 -13.50
N LYS A 325 8.99 -13.47 -12.37
CA LYS A 325 8.74 -12.46 -11.35
C LYS A 325 8.92 -11.03 -11.90
N ILE A 326 10.01 -10.77 -12.61
CA ILE A 326 10.27 -9.46 -13.24
C ILE A 326 9.27 -9.19 -14.38
N ALA A 327 8.95 -10.22 -15.18
CA ALA A 327 7.93 -10.08 -16.22
C ALA A 327 6.56 -9.72 -15.64
N ASP A 328 6.20 -10.30 -14.50
CA ASP A 328 4.93 -10.02 -13.80
C ASP A 328 4.92 -8.61 -13.18
N VAL A 329 6.06 -8.05 -12.79
CA VAL A 329 6.15 -6.62 -12.41
C VAL A 329 5.74 -5.72 -13.58
N PHE A 330 6.23 -5.97 -14.80
CA PHE A 330 5.83 -5.18 -15.97
C PHE A 330 4.35 -5.35 -16.32
N LEU A 331 3.80 -6.57 -16.16
CA LEU A 331 2.35 -6.80 -16.36
C LEU A 331 1.52 -6.02 -15.34
N MET A 332 1.93 -6.00 -14.08
CA MET A 332 1.29 -5.20 -13.03
C MET A 332 1.33 -3.70 -13.36
N LEU A 333 2.49 -3.19 -13.81
CA LEU A 333 2.63 -1.79 -14.20
C LEU A 333 1.75 -1.45 -15.40
N ASP A 334 1.54 -2.37 -16.36
CA ASP A 334 0.62 -2.18 -17.48
C ASP A 334 -0.85 -2.20 -17.03
N GLU A 335 -1.21 -3.03 -16.06
CA GLU A 335 -2.55 -3.05 -15.45
C GLU A 335 -2.88 -1.73 -14.75
N MET A 336 -1.89 -1.13 -14.07
CA MET A 336 -2.03 0.15 -13.36
C MET A 336 -2.08 1.36 -14.31
N ASN A 337 -1.48 1.26 -15.51
CA ASN A 337 -1.50 2.33 -16.50
C ASN A 337 -2.75 2.25 -17.38
N SER A 338 -3.64 3.24 -17.23
CA SER A 338 -4.93 3.33 -17.96
C SER A 338 -4.81 3.87 -19.39
N SER A 339 -3.60 4.12 -19.91
CA SER A 339 -3.41 4.66 -21.26
C SER A 339 -3.84 3.70 -22.35
N SER A 340 -4.33 4.23 -23.48
CA SER A 340 -4.87 3.49 -24.62
C SER A 340 -3.97 2.34 -25.09
N LYS A 341 -4.46 1.10 -24.97
CA LYS A 341 -3.73 -0.15 -25.24
C LYS A 341 -3.64 -0.52 -26.73
N ILE A 342 -3.49 0.45 -27.62
CA ILE A 342 -3.43 0.20 -29.08
C ILE A 342 -2.05 -0.34 -29.50
N ASP A 343 -0.98 0.10 -28.84
CA ASP A 343 0.39 -0.32 -29.11
C ASP A 343 0.84 -1.45 -28.16
N LYS A 344 1.74 -2.32 -28.61
CA LYS A 344 2.35 -3.38 -27.79
C LYS A 344 3.54 -2.88 -26.98
N GLN A 345 4.13 -1.77 -27.41
CA GLN A 345 5.21 -1.12 -26.69
C GLN A 345 4.68 -0.37 -25.46
N ARG A 346 5.41 -0.43 -24.37
CA ARG A 346 5.11 0.28 -23.12
C ARG A 346 6.31 1.02 -22.59
N ARG A 347 6.08 2.23 -22.12
CA ARG A 347 7.05 3.00 -21.35
C ARG A 347 6.57 3.10 -19.91
N PHE A 348 7.42 2.68 -18.98
CA PHE A 348 7.17 2.74 -17.56
C PHE A 348 8.18 3.67 -16.90
N ASN A 349 7.72 4.67 -16.14
CA ASN A 349 8.57 5.59 -15.39
C ASN A 349 9.00 4.90 -14.07
N VAL A 350 9.86 3.92 -14.20
CA VAL A 350 10.40 3.11 -13.10
C VAL A 350 11.89 2.87 -13.31
N THR A 351 12.62 2.76 -12.22
CA THR A 351 14.05 2.41 -12.18
C THR A 351 14.24 0.92 -11.93
N VAL A 352 15.46 0.41 -12.08
CA VAL A 352 15.80 -0.97 -11.68
C VAL A 352 15.57 -1.19 -10.18
N SER A 353 15.75 -0.15 -9.36
CA SER A 353 15.45 -0.18 -7.93
C SER A 353 13.97 -0.39 -7.64
N ASP A 354 13.09 0.26 -8.40
CA ASP A 354 11.64 0.09 -8.26
C ASP A 354 11.22 -1.33 -8.66
N ILE A 355 11.81 -1.87 -9.75
CA ILE A 355 11.58 -3.25 -10.18
C ILE A 355 12.03 -4.24 -9.08
N ALA A 356 13.22 -4.03 -8.49
CA ALA A 356 13.73 -4.85 -7.39
C ALA A 356 12.78 -4.84 -6.20
N HIS A 357 12.26 -3.65 -5.87
CA HIS A 357 11.31 -3.48 -4.80
C HIS A 357 10.00 -4.28 -5.05
N TRP A 358 9.37 -4.10 -6.20
CA TRP A 358 8.13 -4.81 -6.55
C TRP A 358 8.32 -6.32 -6.64
N ALA A 359 9.47 -6.76 -7.17
CA ALA A 359 9.82 -8.17 -7.26
C ALA A 359 10.26 -8.80 -5.92
N GLY A 360 10.57 -7.99 -4.90
CA GLY A 360 11.14 -8.47 -3.63
C GLY A 360 12.52 -9.11 -3.80
N LEU A 361 13.33 -8.61 -4.75
CA LEU A 361 14.66 -9.10 -5.07
C LEU A 361 15.74 -8.12 -4.62
N SER A 362 16.98 -8.63 -4.49
CA SER A 362 18.14 -7.75 -4.32
C SER A 362 18.39 -6.92 -5.59
N GLN A 363 19.04 -5.77 -5.44
CA GLN A 363 19.42 -4.90 -6.54
C GLN A 363 20.30 -5.66 -7.58
N GLU A 364 21.20 -6.48 -7.11
CA GLU A 364 22.11 -7.28 -7.93
C GLU A 364 21.36 -8.32 -8.76
N ALA A 365 20.53 -9.16 -8.11
CA ALA A 365 19.74 -10.18 -8.81
C ALA A 365 18.77 -9.56 -9.82
N THR A 366 18.18 -8.40 -9.49
CA THR A 366 17.29 -7.69 -10.41
C THR A 366 18.05 -7.16 -11.61
N ARG A 367 19.23 -6.55 -11.39
CA ARG A 367 20.07 -6.02 -12.47
C ARG A 367 20.50 -7.11 -13.44
N ASP A 368 20.87 -8.28 -12.93
CA ASP A 368 21.26 -9.43 -13.76
C ASP A 368 20.12 -9.89 -14.66
N GLU A 369 18.91 -10.06 -14.12
CA GLU A 369 17.77 -10.49 -14.91
C GLU A 369 17.27 -9.40 -15.89
N VAL A 370 17.31 -8.14 -15.49
CA VAL A 370 17.00 -7.00 -16.35
C VAL A 370 18.01 -6.94 -17.52
N ASN A 371 19.32 -7.10 -17.26
CA ASN A 371 20.34 -7.13 -18.31
C ASN A 371 20.11 -8.28 -19.29
N ARG A 372 19.71 -9.48 -18.83
CA ARG A 372 19.33 -10.59 -19.71
C ARG A 372 18.15 -10.27 -20.62
N LEU A 373 17.18 -9.47 -20.15
CA LEU A 373 16.06 -9.01 -20.98
C LEU A 373 16.52 -7.95 -21.98
N VAL A 374 17.48 -7.09 -21.64
CA VAL A 374 18.10 -6.10 -22.53
C VAL A 374 18.89 -6.81 -23.64
N GLU A 375 19.75 -7.79 -23.30
CA GLU A 375 20.51 -8.59 -24.26
C GLU A 375 19.61 -9.31 -25.28
N LYS A 376 18.44 -9.78 -24.82
CA LYS A 376 17.41 -10.38 -25.68
C LYS A 376 16.57 -9.35 -26.45
N ARG A 377 16.91 -8.08 -26.36
CA ARG A 377 16.19 -6.94 -26.98
C ARG A 377 14.70 -6.92 -26.66
N LYS A 378 14.31 -7.28 -25.44
CA LYS A 378 12.92 -7.26 -24.97
C LYS A 378 12.58 -5.96 -24.30
N ILE A 379 13.56 -5.35 -23.65
CA ILE A 379 13.42 -4.08 -22.93
C ILE A 379 14.64 -3.18 -23.19
N GLU A 380 14.44 -1.88 -23.00
CA GLU A 380 15.49 -0.87 -22.90
C GLU A 380 15.40 -0.19 -21.53
N VAL A 381 16.53 0.01 -20.88
CA VAL A 381 16.61 0.61 -19.55
C VAL A 381 17.32 1.95 -19.63
N TYR A 382 16.66 2.97 -19.09
CA TYR A 382 17.18 4.32 -18.95
C TYR A 382 17.22 4.69 -17.46
N GLU A 383 17.83 5.79 -17.12
CA GLU A 383 18.03 6.21 -15.74
C GLU A 383 16.72 6.35 -14.95
N THR A 384 15.66 6.86 -15.58
CA THR A 384 14.37 7.18 -14.94
C THR A 384 13.18 6.41 -15.50
N TYR A 385 13.37 5.60 -16.55
CA TYR A 385 12.29 4.83 -17.15
C TYR A 385 12.79 3.58 -17.87
N VAL A 386 11.87 2.65 -18.11
CA VAL A 386 12.11 1.42 -18.89
C VAL A 386 11.10 1.36 -20.04
N ILE A 387 11.57 0.95 -21.22
CA ILE A 387 10.72 0.66 -22.38
C ILE A 387 10.63 -0.86 -22.54
N VAL A 388 9.43 -1.39 -22.55
CA VAL A 388 9.12 -2.79 -22.90
C VAL A 388 8.63 -2.79 -24.34
N HIS A 389 9.36 -3.45 -25.26
CA HIS A 389 9.04 -3.43 -26.68
C HIS A 389 7.71 -4.15 -27.01
N ASN A 390 7.42 -5.22 -26.29
CA ASN A 390 6.17 -5.95 -26.45
C ASN A 390 5.71 -6.55 -25.12
N ILE A 391 4.64 -5.98 -24.56
CA ILE A 391 4.09 -6.43 -23.28
C ILE A 391 3.53 -7.86 -23.32
N GLU A 392 3.07 -8.34 -24.51
CA GLU A 392 2.63 -9.72 -24.65
C GLU A 392 3.78 -10.74 -24.50
N GLU A 393 5.03 -10.33 -24.78
CA GLU A 393 6.19 -11.18 -24.51
C GLU A 393 6.43 -11.34 -23.00
N MET A 394 6.21 -10.30 -22.21
CA MET A 394 6.25 -10.41 -20.75
C MET A 394 5.21 -11.41 -20.25
N LYS A 395 3.99 -11.37 -20.81
CA LYS A 395 2.94 -12.35 -20.51
C LYS A 395 3.37 -13.78 -20.87
N ARG A 396 3.96 -13.99 -22.04
CA ARG A 396 4.47 -15.32 -22.42
C ARG A 396 5.58 -15.83 -21.50
N ILE A 397 6.50 -14.95 -21.08
CA ILE A 397 7.55 -15.30 -20.11
C ILE A 397 6.91 -15.76 -18.80
N TYR A 398 5.95 -15.00 -18.29
CA TYR A 398 5.24 -15.33 -17.08
C TYR A 398 4.49 -16.66 -17.21
N ASP A 399 3.63 -16.83 -18.23
CA ASP A 399 2.81 -18.01 -18.44
C ASP A 399 3.67 -19.30 -18.61
N THR A 400 4.84 -19.19 -19.25
CA THR A 400 5.71 -20.35 -19.49
C THR A 400 6.49 -20.74 -18.24
N ARG A 401 6.93 -19.78 -17.42
CA ARG A 401 7.87 -20.01 -16.32
C ARG A 401 7.23 -20.04 -14.94
N ALA A 402 6.10 -19.33 -14.74
CA ALA A 402 5.39 -19.36 -13.46
C ALA A 402 4.67 -20.69 -13.20
N GLN A 403 4.40 -21.49 -14.24
CA GLN A 403 3.73 -22.80 -14.14
C GLN A 403 4.69 -23.97 -13.81
N VAL A 404 5.98 -23.76 -13.75
CA VAL A 404 6.94 -24.78 -13.32
C VAL A 404 6.91 -24.85 -11.79
N ARG A 405 5.97 -25.66 -11.26
CA ARG A 405 5.84 -26.01 -9.84
C ARG A 405 6.89 -27.02 -9.41
#